data_8993f3ae021448b64e6654b9d30e40bc
#
_entry.id   8993f3ae021448b64e6654b9d30e40bc
#
_cell.length_a   1.000
_cell.length_b   1.000
_cell.length_c   1.000
_cell.angle_alpha   90.00
_cell.angle_beta   90.00
_cell.angle_gamma   90.00
#
_symmetry.space_group_name_H-M   'P 1'
#
loop_
_entity.id
_entity.type
_entity.pdbx_description
1 polymer ?
#
loop_
_entity_poly.entity_id
_entity_poly.type
_entity_poly.pdbx_seq_one_letter_code
_entity_poly.pdbx_strand_id
1 'polypeptide(L)'
;MSVLQGLQQIKDDQDGTLSFRWSCRMAICGSCGMMVNGKPKLSCQTFLRDLLPGPVRIEALAHFAIERDLIVGVDKFVDKLQSVKPWIIPKEKRELSQGEYIQTPAQLEKIEQFSSCINCMLCYAACPQYGIDDNFVGPGALALLHRYNADSRDGGMDERMPLLRAAE
;
A
#
# COMPACT_ATOMS: atom_id res chain seq x y z
N MET A 1 -6.67 -23.90 -2.27
CA MET A 1 -7.26 -22.82 -3.10
C MET A 1 -7.19 -21.52 -2.30
N SER A 2 -6.74 -20.45 -2.93
CA SER A 2 -6.80 -19.09 -2.36
C SER A 2 -8.14 -18.42 -2.70
N VAL A 3 -8.45 -17.30 -2.00
CA VAL A 3 -9.62 -16.46 -2.32
C VAL A 3 -9.54 -15.98 -3.77
N LEU A 4 -8.36 -15.56 -4.25
CA LEU A 4 -8.18 -15.14 -5.64
C LEU A 4 -8.54 -16.24 -6.64
N GLN A 5 -8.10 -17.47 -6.38
CA GLN A 5 -8.45 -18.62 -7.26
C GLN A 5 -9.97 -18.91 -7.25
N GLY A 6 -10.62 -18.76 -6.09
CA GLY A 6 -12.08 -18.87 -6.01
C GLY A 6 -12.79 -17.79 -6.82
N LEU A 7 -12.34 -16.53 -6.74
CA LEU A 7 -12.90 -15.45 -7.57
C LEU A 7 -12.67 -15.65 -9.06
N GLN A 8 -11.50 -16.19 -9.45
CA GLN A 8 -11.22 -16.52 -10.85
C GLN A 8 -12.17 -17.63 -11.34
N GLN A 9 -12.38 -18.67 -10.54
CA GLN A 9 -13.33 -19.74 -10.89
C GLN A 9 -14.76 -19.21 -11.02
N ILE A 10 -15.22 -18.34 -10.11
CA ILE A 10 -16.55 -17.71 -10.23
C ILE A 10 -16.63 -16.90 -11.53
N LYS A 11 -15.59 -16.13 -11.86
CA LYS A 11 -15.56 -15.34 -13.10
C LYS A 11 -15.59 -16.21 -14.36
N ASP A 12 -14.88 -17.31 -14.36
CA ASP A 12 -14.76 -18.18 -15.53
C ASP A 12 -16.01 -19.07 -15.74
N ASP A 13 -16.62 -19.57 -14.63
CA ASP A 13 -17.66 -20.60 -14.69
C ASP A 13 -19.08 -20.06 -14.47
N GLN A 14 -19.24 -18.90 -13.80
CA GLN A 14 -20.55 -18.43 -13.32
C GLN A 14 -20.89 -17.02 -13.78
N ASP A 15 -19.99 -16.04 -13.60
CA ASP A 15 -20.25 -14.63 -13.91
C ASP A 15 -19.01 -13.93 -14.51
N GLY A 16 -18.89 -13.95 -15.82
CA GLY A 16 -17.82 -13.29 -16.56
C GLY A 16 -17.75 -11.77 -16.40
N THR A 17 -18.77 -11.14 -15.81
CA THR A 17 -18.80 -9.67 -15.58
C THR A 17 -18.07 -9.29 -14.30
N LEU A 18 -17.87 -10.22 -13.35
CA LEU A 18 -17.19 -9.98 -12.08
C LEU A 18 -15.81 -9.33 -12.28
N SER A 19 -15.59 -8.18 -11.67
CA SER A 19 -14.39 -7.35 -11.86
C SER A 19 -13.57 -7.24 -10.57
N PHE A 20 -12.29 -7.58 -10.65
CA PHE A 20 -11.32 -7.46 -9.57
C PHE A 20 -9.90 -7.31 -10.11
N ARG A 21 -9.02 -6.71 -9.31
CA ARG A 21 -7.61 -6.53 -9.67
C ARG A 21 -6.75 -7.68 -9.14
N TRP A 22 -5.81 -8.12 -9.95
CA TRP A 22 -4.77 -9.09 -9.56
C TRP A 22 -3.60 -9.06 -10.55
N SER A 23 -2.44 -9.56 -10.14
CA SER A 23 -1.26 -9.67 -11.02
C SER A 23 -0.35 -10.82 -10.57
N CYS A 24 0.55 -10.62 -9.61
CA CYS A 24 1.67 -11.53 -9.30
C CYS A 24 1.26 -12.89 -8.72
N ARG A 25 0.10 -13.03 -8.08
CA ARG A 25 -0.39 -14.25 -7.37
C ARG A 25 0.51 -14.74 -6.22
N MET A 26 1.51 -13.95 -5.79
CA MET A 26 2.51 -14.33 -4.79
C MET A 26 2.73 -13.24 -3.71
N ALA A 27 1.74 -12.41 -3.45
CA ALA A 27 1.73 -11.38 -2.39
C ALA A 27 2.82 -10.29 -2.52
N ILE A 28 3.33 -10.00 -3.72
CA ILE A 28 4.38 -9.01 -3.96
C ILE A 28 3.87 -7.70 -4.56
N CYS A 29 2.87 -7.75 -5.46
CA CYS A 29 2.44 -6.57 -6.21
C CYS A 29 1.37 -5.71 -5.51
N GLY A 30 0.71 -6.21 -4.47
CA GLY A 30 -0.35 -5.50 -3.75
C GLY A 30 -1.70 -5.38 -4.47
N SER A 31 -1.80 -5.72 -5.77
CA SER A 31 -2.99 -5.43 -6.60
C SER A 31 -4.27 -6.14 -6.15
N CYS A 32 -4.19 -7.31 -5.51
CA CYS A 32 -5.32 -8.14 -5.13
C CYS A 32 -5.86 -7.86 -3.72
N GLY A 33 -5.64 -6.67 -3.18
CA GLY A 33 -6.18 -6.25 -1.89
C GLY A 33 -7.71 -6.16 -1.92
N MET A 34 -8.39 -6.73 -0.92
CA MET A 34 -9.83 -6.65 -0.73
C MET A 34 -10.22 -6.95 0.70
N MET A 35 -11.45 -6.66 1.09
CA MET A 35 -11.99 -7.08 2.38
C MET A 35 -12.41 -8.54 2.32
N VAL A 36 -11.90 -9.35 3.25
CA VAL A 36 -12.26 -10.76 3.42
C VAL A 36 -12.80 -10.96 4.83
N ASN A 37 -14.07 -11.28 4.96
CA ASN A 37 -14.77 -11.39 6.24
C ASN A 37 -14.53 -10.15 7.12
N GLY A 38 -14.66 -8.94 6.53
CA GLY A 38 -14.49 -7.66 7.20
C GLY A 38 -13.04 -7.26 7.53
N LYS A 39 -12.03 -8.01 7.07
CA LYS A 39 -10.61 -7.70 7.28
C LYS A 39 -9.90 -7.47 5.93
N PRO A 40 -9.09 -6.42 5.78
CA PRO A 40 -8.34 -6.19 4.56
C PRO A 40 -7.22 -7.23 4.42
N LYS A 41 -7.20 -7.94 3.29
CA LYS A 41 -6.25 -9.02 3.00
C LYS A 41 -5.87 -9.04 1.51
N LEU A 42 -4.70 -9.61 1.21
CA LEU A 42 -4.34 -9.99 -0.16
C LEU A 42 -5.02 -11.32 -0.51
N SER A 43 -5.91 -11.30 -1.48
CA SER A 43 -6.71 -12.48 -1.85
C SER A 43 -5.85 -13.64 -2.39
N CYS A 44 -4.71 -13.34 -3.01
CA CYS A 44 -3.81 -14.38 -3.52
C CYS A 44 -3.10 -15.18 -2.42
N GLN A 45 -2.97 -14.62 -1.21
CA GLN A 45 -2.32 -15.27 -0.05
C GLN A 45 -3.31 -15.66 1.06
N THR A 46 -4.60 -15.39 0.87
CA THR A 46 -5.65 -15.79 1.81
C THR A 46 -6.24 -17.11 1.36
N PHE A 47 -6.08 -18.18 2.15
CA PHE A 47 -6.55 -19.52 1.78
C PHE A 47 -7.97 -19.76 2.29
N LEU A 48 -8.82 -20.36 1.43
CA LEU A 48 -10.21 -20.70 1.78
C LEU A 48 -10.29 -21.67 2.94
N ARG A 49 -9.35 -22.61 3.05
CA ARG A 49 -9.29 -23.57 4.18
C ARG A 49 -9.21 -22.89 5.55
N ASP A 50 -8.60 -21.70 5.62
CA ASP A 50 -8.39 -20.96 6.86
C ASP A 50 -9.62 -20.10 7.23
N LEU A 51 -10.61 -20.05 6.35
CA LEU A 51 -11.85 -19.30 6.50
C LEU A 51 -13.07 -20.17 6.75
N LEU A 52 -12.95 -21.48 6.54
CA LEU A 52 -14.03 -22.47 6.72
C LEU A 52 -14.13 -22.92 8.19
N PRO A 53 -15.31 -23.43 8.64
CA PRO A 53 -16.55 -23.57 7.88
C PRO A 53 -17.38 -22.28 7.84
N GLY A 54 -18.05 -22.01 6.74
CA GLY A 54 -19.00 -20.91 6.59
C GLY A 54 -18.84 -20.17 5.27
N PRO A 55 -19.76 -19.23 4.98
CA PRO A 55 -19.65 -18.39 3.81
C PRO A 55 -18.47 -17.43 3.95
N VAL A 56 -17.73 -17.21 2.86
CA VAL A 56 -16.64 -16.23 2.78
C VAL A 56 -17.18 -14.98 2.13
N ARG A 57 -17.25 -13.89 2.90
CA ARG A 57 -17.71 -12.59 2.42
C ARG A 57 -16.53 -11.83 1.83
N ILE A 58 -16.65 -11.43 0.56
CA ILE A 58 -15.66 -10.62 -0.15
C ILE A 58 -16.27 -9.28 -0.51
N GLU A 59 -15.54 -8.20 -0.23
CA GLU A 59 -15.98 -6.83 -0.49
C GLU A 59 -14.80 -6.02 -1.04
N ALA A 60 -15.11 -4.91 -1.71
CA ALA A 60 -14.10 -3.92 -2.10
C ALA A 60 -13.36 -3.37 -0.87
N LEU A 61 -12.15 -2.86 -1.03
CA LEU A 61 -11.39 -2.24 0.06
C LEU A 61 -12.18 -1.09 0.68
N ALA A 62 -12.31 -1.11 2.01
CA ALA A 62 -12.99 -0.07 2.78
C ALA A 62 -12.29 1.30 2.62
N HIS A 63 -13.04 2.38 2.75
CA HIS A 63 -12.60 3.77 2.68
C HIS A 63 -12.14 4.25 1.29
N PHE A 64 -12.39 3.48 0.24
CA PHE A 64 -12.12 3.85 -1.15
C PHE A 64 -13.41 3.89 -1.96
N ALA A 65 -13.48 4.78 -2.93
CA ALA A 65 -14.60 4.84 -3.88
C ALA A 65 -14.60 3.58 -4.75
N ILE A 66 -15.74 2.91 -4.83
CA ILE A 66 -15.90 1.73 -5.69
C ILE A 66 -16.12 2.20 -7.12
N GLU A 67 -15.30 1.73 -8.05
CA GLU A 67 -15.47 1.95 -9.48
C GLU A 67 -16.37 0.87 -10.09
N ARG A 68 -16.10 -0.39 -9.76
CA ARG A 68 -16.87 -1.53 -10.22
C ARG A 68 -16.59 -2.78 -9.39
N ASP A 69 -17.60 -3.42 -8.86
CA ASP A 69 -17.51 -4.66 -8.06
C ASP A 69 -16.46 -4.57 -6.93
N LEU A 70 -15.31 -5.24 -7.10
CA LEU A 70 -14.20 -5.22 -6.14
C LEU A 70 -13.08 -4.24 -6.53
N ILE A 71 -13.25 -3.48 -7.60
CA ILE A 71 -12.29 -2.48 -8.06
C ILE A 71 -12.60 -1.14 -7.39
N VAL A 72 -11.57 -0.56 -6.78
CA VAL A 72 -11.64 0.76 -6.14
C VAL A 72 -10.74 1.77 -6.85
N GLY A 73 -11.09 3.05 -6.76
CA GLY A 73 -10.27 4.16 -7.24
C GLY A 73 -8.97 4.29 -6.46
N VAL A 74 -7.86 4.53 -7.15
CA VAL A 74 -6.52 4.62 -6.53
C VAL A 74 -5.96 6.05 -6.52
N ASP A 75 -6.57 6.99 -7.23
CA ASP A 75 -6.02 8.32 -7.45
C ASP A 75 -5.79 9.06 -6.13
N LYS A 76 -6.81 9.11 -5.26
CA LYS A 76 -6.72 9.74 -3.93
C LYS A 76 -5.60 9.12 -3.07
N PHE A 77 -5.35 7.82 -3.19
CA PHE A 77 -4.25 7.15 -2.51
C PHE A 77 -2.89 7.59 -3.05
N VAL A 78 -2.75 7.66 -4.38
CA VAL A 78 -1.52 8.11 -5.05
C VAL A 78 -1.21 9.56 -4.67
N ASP A 79 -2.21 10.45 -4.71
CA ASP A 79 -2.05 11.86 -4.31
C ASP A 79 -1.55 11.99 -2.86
N LYS A 80 -2.14 11.22 -1.93
CA LYS A 80 -1.70 11.17 -0.53
C LYS A 80 -0.25 10.67 -0.39
N LEU A 81 0.15 9.66 -1.17
CA LEU A 81 1.54 9.21 -1.17
C LEU A 81 2.48 10.30 -1.70
N GLN A 82 2.13 10.93 -2.82
CA GLN A 82 2.97 11.98 -3.43
C GLN A 82 3.10 13.22 -2.55
N SER A 83 2.08 13.55 -1.76
CA SER A 83 2.07 14.71 -0.88
C SER A 83 3.20 14.70 0.14
N VAL A 84 3.70 13.53 0.54
CA VAL A 84 4.80 13.40 1.52
C VAL A 84 6.19 13.31 0.87
N LYS A 85 6.31 13.59 -0.44
CA LYS A 85 7.58 13.54 -1.20
C LYS A 85 8.33 12.21 -0.99
N PRO A 86 7.78 11.05 -1.41
CA PRO A 86 8.35 9.73 -1.14
C PRO A 86 9.49 9.38 -2.13
N TRP A 87 10.51 10.22 -2.17
CA TRP A 87 11.75 10.03 -2.96
C TRP A 87 12.94 10.60 -2.21
N ILE A 88 14.15 10.18 -2.57
CA ILE A 88 15.37 10.70 -1.98
C ILE A 88 15.59 12.17 -2.38
N ILE A 89 15.75 13.02 -1.40
CA ILE A 89 16.28 14.37 -1.55
C ILE A 89 17.72 14.33 -1.04
N PRO A 90 18.75 14.32 -1.92
CA PRO A 90 20.12 14.07 -1.49
C PRO A 90 20.61 15.15 -0.51
N LYS A 91 21.32 14.75 0.55
CA LYS A 91 22.02 15.68 1.45
C LYS A 91 23.07 16.50 0.72
N GLU A 92 23.77 15.84 -0.20
CA GLU A 92 24.83 16.42 -1.01
C GLU A 92 24.62 16.05 -2.47
N LYS A 93 24.81 17.01 -3.37
CA LYS A 93 24.87 16.71 -4.79
C LYS A 93 26.24 16.16 -5.10
N ARG A 94 26.28 14.99 -5.74
CA ARG A 94 27.52 14.35 -6.19
C ARG A 94 27.57 14.31 -7.72
N GLU A 95 28.74 14.59 -8.25
CA GLU A 95 29.03 14.34 -9.66
C GLU A 95 29.18 12.84 -9.90
N LEU A 96 28.85 12.38 -11.11
CA LEU A 96 28.95 10.94 -11.48
C LEU A 96 30.33 10.35 -11.21
N SER A 97 31.39 11.16 -11.35
CA SER A 97 32.77 10.80 -11.08
C SER A 97 33.09 10.47 -9.63
N GLN A 98 32.25 10.93 -8.69
CA GLN A 98 32.41 10.69 -7.25
C GLN A 98 31.81 9.35 -6.79
N GLY A 99 31.20 8.63 -7.71
CA GLY A 99 30.61 7.31 -7.45
C GLY A 99 29.27 7.36 -6.71
N GLU A 100 28.88 6.22 -6.15
CA GLU A 100 27.56 5.99 -5.59
C GLU A 100 27.37 6.59 -4.18
N TYR A 101 26.12 6.82 -3.80
CA TYR A 101 25.76 7.15 -2.42
C TYR A 101 25.78 5.88 -1.57
N ILE A 102 26.84 5.65 -0.84
CA ILE A 102 27.06 4.45 -0.04
C ILE A 102 26.17 4.48 1.22
N GLN A 103 25.61 3.32 1.53
CA GLN A 103 24.87 3.07 2.76
C GLN A 103 25.41 1.81 3.45
N THR A 104 25.70 1.89 4.74
CA THR A 104 26.14 0.72 5.50
C THR A 104 24.97 -0.20 5.85
N PRO A 105 25.21 -1.52 6.12
CA PRO A 105 24.15 -2.43 6.57
C PRO A 105 23.37 -1.90 7.80
N ALA A 106 24.05 -1.36 8.78
CA ALA A 106 23.39 -0.78 9.97
C ALA A 106 22.53 0.46 9.67
N GLN A 107 22.85 1.21 8.60
CA GLN A 107 22.00 2.30 8.12
C GLN A 107 20.79 1.79 7.35
N LEU A 108 20.96 0.72 6.56
CA LEU A 108 19.88 0.06 5.83
C LEU A 108 18.85 -0.54 6.79
N GLU A 109 19.30 -1.20 7.85
CA GLU A 109 18.44 -1.83 8.87
C GLU A 109 17.39 -0.86 9.43
N LYS A 110 17.72 0.43 9.57
CA LYS A 110 16.79 1.47 10.07
C LYS A 110 15.59 1.72 9.15
N ILE A 111 15.71 1.44 7.87
CA ILE A 111 14.69 1.73 6.87
C ILE A 111 14.12 0.47 6.19
N GLU A 112 14.73 -0.70 6.39
CA GLU A 112 14.40 -1.93 5.68
C GLU A 112 12.92 -2.29 5.79
N GLN A 113 12.37 -2.28 7.00
CA GLN A 113 10.96 -2.58 7.26
C GLN A 113 10.03 -1.66 6.47
N PHE A 114 10.31 -0.36 6.43
CA PHE A 114 9.48 0.63 5.74
C PHE A 114 9.68 0.59 4.22
N SER A 115 10.87 0.16 3.76
CA SER A 115 11.18 -0.02 2.34
C SER A 115 10.46 -1.24 1.73
N SER A 116 9.97 -2.16 2.56
CA SER A 116 9.21 -3.34 2.14
C SER A 116 7.74 -3.03 1.81
N CYS A 117 7.31 -1.77 1.86
CA CYS A 117 5.95 -1.37 1.50
C CYS A 117 5.67 -1.64 0.02
N ILE A 118 4.62 -2.42 -0.27
CA ILE A 118 4.18 -2.79 -1.63
C ILE A 118 2.98 -1.96 -2.12
N ASN A 119 2.61 -0.90 -1.42
CA ASN A 119 1.51 0.01 -1.75
C ASN A 119 0.15 -0.71 -1.97
N CYS A 120 -0.13 -1.73 -1.18
CA CYS A 120 -1.33 -2.57 -1.32
C CYS A 120 -2.62 -1.95 -0.78
N MET A 121 -2.58 -0.77 -0.17
CA MET A 121 -3.71 -0.04 0.42
C MET A 121 -4.39 -0.73 1.63
N LEU A 122 -3.96 -1.92 2.05
CA LEU A 122 -4.60 -2.65 3.15
C LEU A 122 -4.56 -1.87 4.49
N CYS A 123 -3.48 -1.16 4.76
CA CYS A 123 -3.35 -0.33 5.96
C CYS A 123 -4.32 0.86 5.95
N TYR A 124 -4.65 1.41 4.79
CA TYR A 124 -5.68 2.43 4.63
C TYR A 124 -7.07 1.87 4.87
N ALA A 125 -7.38 0.70 4.29
CA ALA A 125 -8.65 0.01 4.50
C ALA A 125 -8.85 -0.44 5.96
N ALA A 126 -7.77 -0.69 6.70
CA ALA A 126 -7.81 -1.02 8.12
C ALA A 126 -7.88 0.21 9.05
N CYS A 127 -7.60 1.40 8.55
CA CYS A 127 -7.43 2.59 9.39
C CYS A 127 -8.78 3.31 9.60
N PRO A 128 -9.32 3.35 10.84
CA PRO A 128 -10.57 4.07 11.09
C PRO A 128 -10.41 5.58 10.85
N GLN A 129 -9.26 6.16 11.17
CA GLN A 129 -9.00 7.59 10.98
C GLN A 129 -9.08 7.99 9.51
N TYR A 130 -8.52 7.19 8.59
CA TYR A 130 -8.57 7.46 7.16
C TYR A 130 -10.00 7.43 6.60
N GLY A 131 -10.90 6.64 7.21
CA GLY A 131 -12.31 6.59 6.84
C GLY A 131 -13.15 7.76 7.38
N ILE A 132 -12.60 8.54 8.33
CA ILE A 132 -13.32 9.65 9.00
C ILE A 132 -12.80 11.01 8.52
N ASP A 133 -11.51 11.16 8.35
CA ASP A 133 -10.83 12.42 8.07
C ASP A 133 -10.17 12.41 6.69
N ASP A 134 -10.72 13.17 5.79
CA ASP A 134 -10.22 13.32 4.42
C ASP A 134 -8.85 14.03 4.34
N ASN A 135 -8.47 14.80 5.35
CA ASN A 135 -7.18 15.49 5.38
C ASN A 135 -6.06 14.56 5.85
N PHE A 136 -6.38 13.52 6.60
CA PHE A 136 -5.37 12.57 7.05
C PHE A 136 -4.66 11.89 5.88
N VAL A 137 -3.33 12.01 5.84
CA VAL A 137 -2.52 11.48 4.72
C VAL A 137 -2.52 9.95 4.65
N GLY A 138 -2.79 9.29 5.77
CA GLY A 138 -2.91 7.84 5.86
C GLY A 138 -1.62 7.11 6.25
N PRO A 139 -1.76 5.86 6.74
CA PRO A 139 -0.65 5.15 7.36
C PRO A 139 0.47 4.78 6.40
N GLY A 140 0.17 4.48 5.13
CA GLY A 140 1.21 4.19 4.13
C GLY A 140 2.05 5.41 3.77
N ALA A 141 1.43 6.60 3.66
CA ALA A 141 2.16 7.85 3.43
C ALA A 141 3.09 8.17 4.62
N LEU A 142 2.61 8.00 5.87
CA LEU A 142 3.43 8.19 7.06
C LEU A 142 4.61 7.20 7.12
N ALA A 143 4.39 5.94 6.75
CA ALA A 143 5.45 4.94 6.70
C ALA A 143 6.53 5.31 5.67
N LEU A 144 6.13 5.77 4.47
CA LEU A 144 7.07 6.23 3.44
C LEU A 144 7.78 7.52 3.85
N LEU A 145 7.08 8.48 4.45
CA LEU A 145 7.71 9.69 5.00
C LEU A 145 8.81 9.31 6.00
N HIS A 146 8.51 8.43 6.95
CA HIS A 146 9.50 7.96 7.91
C HIS A 146 10.66 7.24 7.22
N ARG A 147 10.38 6.38 6.25
CA ARG A 147 11.40 5.65 5.47
C ARG A 147 12.43 6.62 4.88
N TYR A 148 11.97 7.72 4.25
CA TYR A 148 12.87 8.67 3.62
C TYR A 148 13.57 9.58 4.64
N ASN A 149 12.89 10.00 5.70
CA ASN A 149 13.50 10.80 6.76
C ASN A 149 14.58 10.02 7.55
N ALA A 150 14.44 8.71 7.68
CA ALA A 150 15.42 7.85 8.34
C ALA A 150 16.57 7.37 7.43
N ASP A 151 16.48 7.62 6.11
CA ASP A 151 17.53 7.23 5.15
C ASP A 151 18.77 8.11 5.36
N SER A 152 19.92 7.48 5.58
CA SER A 152 21.19 8.18 5.84
C SER A 152 21.64 9.08 4.70
N ARG A 153 21.15 8.84 3.49
CA ARG A 153 21.47 9.60 2.26
C ARG A 153 20.53 10.77 2.03
N ASP A 154 19.39 10.80 2.73
CA ASP A 154 18.33 11.80 2.55
C ASP A 154 18.54 13.03 3.43
N GLY A 155 18.32 14.22 2.90
CA GLY A 155 18.36 15.51 3.58
C GLY A 155 17.03 16.27 3.58
N GLY A 156 15.93 15.62 3.12
CA GLY A 156 14.65 16.28 2.91
C GLY A 156 13.71 16.34 4.12
N MET A 157 14.17 16.03 5.32
CA MET A 157 13.33 16.01 6.52
C MET A 157 12.65 17.36 6.77
N ASP A 158 13.40 18.46 6.66
CA ASP A 158 12.90 19.82 6.89
C ASP A 158 11.85 20.24 5.84
N GLU A 159 11.91 19.67 4.65
CA GLU A 159 10.90 19.90 3.61
C GLU A 159 9.63 19.07 3.82
N ARG A 160 9.74 17.88 4.42
CA ARG A 160 8.61 16.95 4.59
C ARG A 160 7.81 17.20 5.86
N MET A 161 8.47 17.55 6.98
CA MET A 161 7.79 17.71 8.26
C MET A 161 6.70 18.79 8.26
N PRO A 162 6.87 19.95 7.59
CA PRO A 162 5.81 20.95 7.48
C PRO A 162 4.57 20.46 6.72
N LEU A 163 4.73 19.51 5.79
CA LEU A 163 3.60 18.97 5.00
C LEU A 163 2.58 18.20 5.86
N LEU A 164 3.01 17.64 6.99
CA LEU A 164 2.10 16.99 7.94
C LEU A 164 1.28 17.99 8.75
N ARG A 165 1.83 19.18 9.01
CA ARG A 165 1.16 20.23 9.79
C ARG A 165 0.18 21.06 8.95
N ALA A 166 0.39 21.11 7.65
CA ALA A 166 -0.50 21.81 6.72
C ALA A 166 -1.81 21.07 6.46
N ALA A 167 -1.95 19.86 7.00
CA ALA A 167 -3.16 19.02 6.89
C ALA A 167 -4.11 19.19 8.10
N GLU A 168 -3.82 20.12 9.01
CA GLU A 168 -4.72 20.56 10.10
C GLU A 168 -5.60 21.71 9.58
#